data_7ed84bace19c04643b1297d4b4eb21ca
#
_entry.id   7ed84bace19c04643b1297d4b4eb21ca
#
_cell.length_a   1.000
_cell.length_b   1.000
_cell.length_c   1.000
_cell.angle_alpha   90.00
_cell.angle_beta   90.00
_cell.angle_gamma   90.00
#
_symmetry.space_group_name_H-M   'P 1'
#
loop_
_entity.id
_entity.type
_entity.pdbx_description
1 polymer ?
#
loop_
_entity_poly.entity_id
_entity_poly.type
_entity_poly.pdbx_seq_one_letter_code
_entity_poly.pdbx_strand_id
1 'polypeptide(L)'
;MNTYNGMSATELTGAMWRKSSISNSQGACVEMAEVGIDKLAVRNSRNPEGPALIYTRAEIAALIEGVKMGEFDDLVNGAAAF
;
A
#
# COMPACT_ATOMS: atom_id res chain seq x y z
N MET A 1 12.40 -3.24 -14.72
CA MET A 1 12.26 -1.92 -14.09
C MET A 1 12.99 -1.93 -12.76
N ASN A 2 13.74 -0.88 -12.51
CA ASN A 2 14.51 -0.74 -11.29
C ASN A 2 13.65 -0.05 -10.22
N THR A 3 13.20 -0.80 -9.23
CA THR A 3 12.33 -0.25 -8.19
C THR A 3 13.17 0.11 -6.95
N TYR A 4 12.82 1.21 -6.33
CA TYR A 4 13.44 1.62 -5.07
C TYR A 4 12.41 2.31 -4.19
N ASN A 5 12.58 2.14 -2.90
CA ASN A 5 11.63 2.69 -1.93
C ASN A 5 11.65 4.22 -2.00
N GLY A 6 10.47 4.80 -2.09
CA GLY A 6 10.30 6.25 -2.19
C GLY A 6 10.27 6.80 -3.60
N MET A 7 10.41 5.95 -4.61
CA MET A 7 10.33 6.40 -6.00
C MET A 7 8.95 6.97 -6.30
N SER A 8 8.88 7.87 -7.28
CA SER A 8 7.58 8.38 -7.70
C SER A 8 6.71 7.24 -8.24
N ALA A 9 5.47 7.18 -7.79
CA ALA A 9 4.55 6.16 -8.27
C ALA A 9 4.32 6.25 -9.78
N THR A 10 4.53 7.43 -10.37
CA THR A 10 4.37 7.60 -11.82
C THR A 10 5.44 6.87 -12.62
N GLU A 11 6.58 6.53 -12.00
CA GLU A 11 7.63 5.78 -12.68
C GLU A 11 7.29 4.31 -12.80
N LEU A 12 6.26 3.84 -12.10
CA LEU A 12 5.82 2.45 -12.14
C LEU A 12 4.82 2.27 -13.28
N THR A 13 5.32 2.47 -14.50
CA THR A 13 4.48 2.41 -15.70
C THR A 13 3.89 1.02 -15.86
N GLY A 14 2.60 0.96 -16.19
CA GLY A 14 1.92 -0.31 -16.34
C GLY A 14 1.45 -0.94 -15.04
N ALA A 15 1.76 -0.34 -13.88
CA ALA A 15 1.28 -0.87 -12.61
C ALA A 15 -0.24 -0.83 -12.56
N MET A 16 -0.83 -1.95 -12.15
CA MET A 16 -2.28 -2.05 -12.01
C MET A 16 -2.61 -1.88 -10.53
N TRP A 17 -2.88 -0.65 -10.14
CA TRP A 17 -3.16 -0.31 -8.75
C TRP A 17 -4.52 -0.83 -8.32
N ARG A 18 -4.55 -1.44 -7.15
CA ARG A 18 -5.75 -2.04 -6.59
C ARG A 18 -5.98 -1.52 -5.18
N LYS A 19 -7.21 -1.18 -4.88
CA LYS A 19 -7.61 -0.73 -3.54
C LYS A 19 -8.73 -1.63 -3.03
N SER A 20 -8.97 -1.57 -1.72
CA SER A 20 -10.06 -2.32 -1.11
C SER A 20 -11.40 -1.84 -1.65
N SER A 21 -12.35 -2.77 -1.83
CA SER A 21 -13.72 -2.43 -2.20
C SER A 21 -14.44 -1.68 -1.08
N ILE A 22 -13.89 -1.69 0.12
CA ILE A 22 -14.44 -0.97 1.27
C ILE A 22 -14.05 0.51 1.22
N SER A 23 -13.11 0.90 0.35
CA SER A 23 -12.69 2.28 0.22
C SER A 23 -13.86 3.20 -0.06
N ASN A 24 -13.85 4.37 0.59
CA ASN A 24 -14.97 5.29 0.45
C ASN A 24 -14.91 6.06 -0.87
N SER A 25 -16.04 6.74 -1.19
CA SER A 25 -16.18 7.47 -2.45
C SER A 25 -15.29 8.72 -2.52
N GLN A 26 -14.67 9.11 -1.43
CA GLN A 26 -13.80 10.29 -1.41
C GLN A 26 -12.37 9.98 -1.81
N GLY A 27 -12.09 8.72 -2.12
CA GLY A 27 -10.79 8.32 -2.63
C GLY A 27 -9.68 8.26 -1.61
N ALA A 28 -10.03 8.23 -0.33
CA ALA A 28 -9.03 8.14 0.75
C ALA A 28 -8.63 6.68 0.93
N CYS A 29 -7.76 6.17 0.07
CA CYS A 29 -7.46 4.75 -0.01
C CYS A 29 -5.98 4.49 -0.01
N VAL A 30 -5.62 3.31 0.46
CA VAL A 30 -4.31 2.73 0.24
C VAL A 30 -4.43 1.84 -1.00
N GLU A 31 -3.49 1.97 -1.91
CA GLU A 31 -3.46 1.16 -3.13
C GLU A 31 -2.18 0.36 -3.22
N MET A 32 -2.28 -0.84 -3.77
CA MET A 32 -1.16 -1.74 -3.95
C MET A 32 -1.11 -2.25 -5.39
N ALA A 33 0.09 -2.51 -5.88
CA ALA A 33 0.29 -3.09 -7.21
C ALA A 33 1.50 -3.99 -7.23
N GLU A 34 1.45 -5.03 -8.04
CA GLU A 34 2.64 -5.82 -8.33
C GLU A 34 3.56 -5.02 -9.25
N VAL A 35 4.83 -4.95 -8.90
CA VAL A 35 5.79 -4.16 -9.69
C VAL A 35 7.05 -4.96 -10.02
N GLY A 36 6.99 -6.27 -9.85
CA GLY A 36 8.09 -7.16 -10.17
C GLY A 36 7.76 -8.54 -9.66
N ILE A 37 8.68 -9.48 -9.88
CA ILE A 37 8.45 -10.89 -9.52
C ILE A 37 8.18 -11.03 -8.02
N ASP A 38 8.89 -10.27 -7.21
CA ASP A 38 8.82 -10.41 -5.76
C ASP A 38 8.60 -9.08 -5.07
N LYS A 39 8.04 -8.11 -5.77
CA LYS A 39 7.88 -6.75 -5.23
C LYS A 39 6.45 -6.29 -5.37
N LEU A 40 6.02 -5.58 -4.34
CA LEU A 40 4.73 -4.91 -4.32
C LEU A 40 4.97 -3.45 -3.98
N ALA A 41 4.22 -2.57 -4.61
CA ALA A 41 4.27 -1.15 -4.31
C ALA A 41 3.01 -0.74 -3.60
N VAL A 42 3.15 0.19 -2.67
CA VAL A 42 2.03 0.75 -1.90
C VAL A 42 2.07 2.26 -2.09
N ARG A 43 0.93 2.85 -2.39
CA ARG A 43 0.84 4.31 -2.52
C ARG A 43 -0.42 4.84 -1.85
N ASN A 44 -0.39 6.15 -1.61
CA ASN A 44 -1.56 6.88 -1.15
C ASN A 44 -2.36 7.34 -2.36
N SER A 45 -3.61 6.91 -2.48
CA SER A 45 -4.44 7.26 -3.64
C SER A 45 -4.72 8.76 -3.75
N ARG A 46 -4.61 9.48 -2.64
CA ARG A 46 -4.80 10.94 -2.63
C ARG A 46 -3.58 11.68 -3.14
N ASN A 47 -2.49 10.99 -3.34
CA ASN A 47 -1.26 11.55 -3.87
C ASN A 47 -0.67 10.55 -4.87
N PRO A 48 -1.36 10.31 -6.00
CA PRO A 48 -0.98 9.24 -6.91
C PRO A 48 0.36 9.48 -7.62
N GLU A 49 0.85 10.71 -7.61
CA GLU A 49 2.15 11.04 -8.18
C GLU A 49 3.25 11.06 -7.12
N GLY A 50 2.87 10.83 -5.88
CA GLY A 50 3.80 10.84 -4.76
C GLY A 50 4.65 9.59 -4.68
N PRO A 51 5.40 9.46 -3.57
CA PRO A 51 6.30 8.33 -3.41
C PRO A 51 5.54 7.01 -3.25
N ALA A 52 6.11 5.95 -3.81
CA ALA A 52 5.64 4.59 -3.59
C ALA A 52 6.58 3.90 -2.63
N LEU A 53 6.02 3.13 -1.71
CA LEU A 53 6.79 2.28 -0.82
C LEU A 53 6.91 0.90 -1.47
N ILE A 54 8.13 0.38 -1.51
CA ILE A 54 8.38 -0.90 -2.18
C ILE A 54 8.67 -1.96 -1.13
N TYR A 55 7.89 -3.03 -1.19
CA TYR A 55 8.02 -4.15 -0.25
C TYR A 55 8.14 -5.46 -0.99
N THR A 56 8.71 -6.46 -0.33
CA THR A 56 8.71 -7.82 -0.85
C THR A 56 7.34 -8.46 -0.63
N ARG A 57 7.07 -9.54 -1.36
CA ARG A 57 5.84 -10.31 -1.15
C ARG A 57 5.76 -10.84 0.27
N ALA A 58 6.89 -11.28 0.83
CA ALA A 58 6.92 -11.81 2.20
C ALA A 58 6.52 -10.73 3.21
N GLU A 59 6.99 -9.50 3.00
CA GLU A 59 6.65 -8.41 3.90
C GLU A 59 5.17 -8.09 3.85
N ILE A 60 4.60 -8.03 2.65
CA ILE A 60 3.17 -7.76 2.51
C ILE A 60 2.33 -8.93 3.02
N ALA A 61 2.78 -10.16 2.80
CA ALA A 61 2.09 -11.33 3.33
C ALA A 61 2.01 -11.27 4.86
N ALA A 62 3.11 -10.89 5.51
CA ALA A 62 3.12 -10.74 6.96
C ALA A 62 2.15 -9.65 7.42
N LEU A 63 2.12 -8.52 6.71
CA LEU A 63 1.18 -7.45 7.02
C LEU A 63 -0.26 -7.94 6.91
N ILE A 64 -0.59 -8.63 5.82
CA ILE A 64 -1.95 -9.14 5.60
C ILE A 64 -2.36 -10.09 6.71
N GLU A 65 -1.47 -11.01 7.09
CA GLU A 65 -1.76 -11.93 8.19
C GLU A 65 -1.99 -11.19 9.50
N GLY A 66 -1.17 -10.19 9.78
CA GLY A 66 -1.35 -9.38 10.99
C GLY A 66 -2.67 -8.63 10.98
N VAL A 67 -3.06 -8.10 9.83
CA VAL A 67 -4.35 -7.43 9.69
C VAL A 67 -5.50 -8.40 9.96
N LYS A 68 -5.42 -9.60 9.40
CA LYS A 68 -6.46 -10.62 9.61
C LYS A 68 -6.59 -11.04 11.08
N MET A 69 -5.48 -10.97 11.81
CA MET A 69 -5.47 -11.29 13.24
C MET A 69 -5.89 -10.12 14.12
N GLY A 70 -6.22 -8.99 13.54
CA GLY A 70 -6.69 -7.82 14.27
C GLY A 70 -5.58 -7.05 14.97
N GLU A 71 -4.33 -7.28 14.61
CA GLU A 71 -3.20 -6.71 15.35
C GLU A 71 -3.07 -5.20 15.22
N PHE A 72 -3.73 -4.61 14.22
CA PHE A 72 -3.66 -3.17 13.98
C PHE A 72 -4.99 -2.45 14.20
N ASP A 73 -5.99 -3.17 14.69
CA ASP A 73 -7.34 -2.61 14.82
C ASP A 73 -7.38 -1.41 15.76
N ASP A 74 -6.58 -1.43 16.82
CA ASP A 74 -6.54 -0.32 17.77
C ASP A 74 -6.06 0.98 17.15
N LEU A 75 -5.21 0.90 16.13
CA LEU A 75 -4.74 2.08 15.42
C LEU A 75 -5.87 2.77 14.67
N VAL A 76 -6.75 1.99 14.08
CA VAL A 76 -7.88 2.52 13.32
C VAL A 76 -8.93 3.11 14.25
N ASN A 77 -9.06 2.53 15.43
CA ASN A 77 -10.06 2.99 16.42
C ASN A 77 -9.66 4.28 17.10
N GLY A 78 -8.49 4.81 16.82
CA GLY A 78 -8.07 6.08 17.36
C GLY A 78 -7.70 6.01 18.85
N ALA A 79 -7.41 4.83 19.36
CA ALA A 79 -7.03 4.66 20.76
C ALA A 79 -5.62 5.16 21.05
N ALA A 80 -4.77 5.18 20.02
CA ALA A 80 -3.40 5.64 20.17
C ALA A 80 -3.32 7.14 19.99
N ALA A 81 -2.51 7.77 20.81
CA ALA A 81 -2.24 9.20 20.72
C ALA A 81 -0.75 9.42 20.59
N PHE A 82 -0.37 10.34 19.72
CA PHE A 82 1.01 10.79 19.62
C PHE A 82 1.06 12.26 19.31
#